data_b8d2e9c4afc32d72243ea6996c1837a4
#
_entry.id   b8d2e9c4afc32d72243ea6996c1837a4
#
_cell.length_a   1.000
_cell.length_b   1.000
_cell.length_c   1.000
_cell.angle_alpha   90.00
_cell.angle_beta   90.00
_cell.angle_gamma   90.00
#
_symmetry.space_group_name_H-M   'P 1'
#
loop_
_entity.id
_entity.type
_entity.pdbx_description
1 polymer ?
#
loop_
_entity_poly.entity_id
_entity_poly.type
_entity_poly.pdbx_seq_one_letter_code
_entity_poly.pdbx_strand_id
1 'polypeptide(L)'
;MENDSVSVQTIVDGVHLHPGIVRLIHKIKGPDKMVLTTDALQAMGVGDGEYIFGGHQVTVKEGIARLKDGTLASSTVTMNKSLKLSNEFGIHLQDAIQMAASTPADILGMNHFGRIEKGYVADLVLLDKNFEVLTTWIDGEIY
;
A
#
# COMPACT_ATOMS: atom_id res chain seq x y z
N MET A 1 -20.77 -0.75 -0.08
CA MET A 1 -20.03 -1.22 1.10
C MET A 1 -20.74 -2.34 1.86
N GLU A 2 -22.03 -2.54 1.63
CA GLU A 2 -22.84 -3.55 2.34
C GLU A 2 -22.63 -5.00 1.86
N ASN A 3 -21.97 -5.20 0.72
CA ASN A 3 -21.72 -6.55 0.21
C ASN A 3 -20.41 -7.12 0.75
N ASP A 4 -20.51 -8.11 1.62
CA ASP A 4 -19.35 -8.77 2.26
C ASP A 4 -18.48 -9.58 1.30
N SER A 5 -18.99 -9.90 0.11
CA SER A 5 -18.20 -10.59 -0.91
C SER A 5 -17.23 -9.67 -1.67
N VAL A 6 -17.40 -8.34 -1.55
CA VAL A 6 -16.58 -7.35 -2.26
C VAL A 6 -15.42 -6.89 -1.38
N SER A 7 -14.20 -7.06 -1.86
CA SER A 7 -13.00 -6.48 -1.28
C SER A 7 -12.77 -5.06 -1.82
N VAL A 8 -12.06 -4.23 -1.09
CA VAL A 8 -11.72 -2.87 -1.48
C VAL A 8 -10.22 -2.65 -1.46
N GLN A 9 -9.70 -2.03 -2.50
CA GLN A 9 -8.32 -1.54 -2.53
C GLN A 9 -8.31 -0.09 -2.05
N THR A 10 -7.34 0.26 -1.21
CA THR A 10 -7.29 1.56 -0.56
C THR A 10 -5.88 2.13 -0.62
N ILE A 11 -5.74 3.32 -1.21
CA ILE A 11 -4.49 4.08 -1.21
C ILE A 11 -4.43 4.85 0.11
N VAL A 12 -3.46 4.49 0.95
CA VAL A 12 -3.24 5.15 2.25
C VAL A 12 -1.95 5.97 2.17
N ASP A 13 -2.05 7.17 1.61
CA ASP A 13 -0.95 8.11 1.41
C ASP A 13 -1.16 9.47 2.09
N GLY A 14 -2.35 9.68 2.70
CA GLY A 14 -2.74 10.95 3.32
C GLY A 14 -3.19 12.03 2.34
N VAL A 15 -3.24 11.72 1.04
CA VAL A 15 -3.62 12.63 -0.05
C VAL A 15 -4.93 12.22 -0.70
N HIS A 16 -5.06 10.94 -1.10
CA HIS A 16 -6.23 10.42 -1.81
C HIS A 16 -7.47 10.33 -0.90
N LEU A 17 -7.27 9.91 0.34
CA LEU A 17 -8.36 9.69 1.28
C LEU A 17 -8.08 10.38 2.62
N HIS A 18 -9.10 11.04 3.15
CA HIS A 18 -9.05 11.55 4.51
C HIS A 18 -8.90 10.38 5.52
N PRO A 19 -8.09 10.51 6.60
CA PRO A 19 -7.89 9.44 7.59
C PRO A 19 -9.18 8.85 8.16
N GLY A 20 -10.21 9.69 8.35
CA GLY A 20 -11.55 9.25 8.79
C GLY A 20 -12.23 8.28 7.83
N ILE A 21 -12.02 8.46 6.50
CA ILE A 21 -12.56 7.55 5.48
C ILE A 21 -11.80 6.24 5.50
N VAL A 22 -10.48 6.26 5.64
CA VAL A 22 -9.66 5.05 5.76
C VAL A 22 -10.11 4.21 6.96
N ARG A 23 -10.30 4.83 8.14
CA ARG A 23 -10.84 4.15 9.32
C ARG A 23 -12.26 3.59 9.10
N LEU A 24 -13.11 4.35 8.41
CA LEU A 24 -14.48 3.90 8.12
C LEU A 24 -14.48 2.66 7.23
N ILE A 25 -13.65 2.65 6.17
CA ILE A 25 -13.49 1.50 5.28
C ILE A 25 -13.01 0.29 6.09
N HIS A 26 -11.96 0.46 6.91
CA HIS A 26 -11.43 -0.60 7.75
C HIS A 26 -12.49 -1.14 8.73
N LYS A 27 -13.25 -0.26 9.38
CA LYS A 27 -14.32 -0.66 10.31
C LYS A 27 -15.43 -1.47 9.64
N ILE A 28 -15.77 -1.14 8.39
CA ILE A 28 -16.86 -1.81 7.65
C ILE A 28 -16.38 -3.12 7.02
N LYS A 29 -15.18 -3.14 6.45
CA LYS A 29 -14.65 -4.26 5.66
C LYS A 29 -13.79 -5.22 6.46
N GLY A 30 -13.16 -4.74 7.52
CA GLY A 30 -12.15 -5.48 8.26
C GLY A 30 -10.87 -5.72 7.45
N PRO A 31 -9.84 -6.29 8.09
CA PRO A 31 -8.56 -6.56 7.44
C PRO A 31 -8.66 -7.66 6.37
N ASP A 32 -9.66 -8.54 6.41
CA ASP A 32 -9.85 -9.64 5.44
C ASP A 32 -10.40 -9.19 4.08
N LYS A 33 -10.94 -7.97 4.00
CA LYS A 33 -11.58 -7.42 2.80
C LYS A 33 -11.08 -6.05 2.39
N MET A 34 -10.17 -5.48 3.15
CA MET A 34 -9.46 -4.25 2.79
C MET A 34 -8.04 -4.59 2.37
N VAL A 35 -7.60 -4.09 1.23
CA VAL A 35 -6.25 -4.26 0.70
C VAL A 35 -5.57 -2.90 0.66
N LEU A 36 -4.36 -2.79 1.18
CA LEU A 36 -3.51 -1.64 0.93
C LEU A 36 -2.92 -1.76 -0.47
N THR A 37 -3.05 -0.69 -1.25
CA THR A 37 -2.40 -0.55 -2.55
C THR A 37 -1.68 0.78 -2.62
N THR A 38 -0.56 0.82 -3.32
CA THR A 38 0.16 2.05 -3.56
C THR A 38 -0.43 2.82 -4.73
N ASP A 39 -0.91 2.12 -5.76
CA ASP A 39 -1.25 2.73 -7.05
C ASP A 39 -0.14 3.70 -7.52
N ALA A 40 1.12 3.29 -7.37
CA ALA A 40 2.26 4.16 -7.58
C ALA A 40 2.66 4.26 -9.05
N LEU A 41 2.96 5.48 -9.49
CA LEU A 41 3.59 5.71 -10.79
C LEU A 41 5.13 5.57 -10.69
N GLN A 42 5.81 5.65 -11.85
CA GLN A 42 7.27 5.47 -11.93
C GLN A 42 8.10 6.52 -11.14
N ALA A 43 7.50 7.57 -10.63
CA ALA A 43 8.16 8.56 -9.77
C ALA A 43 8.38 8.06 -8.34
N MET A 44 7.74 6.96 -7.94
CA MET A 44 7.94 6.36 -6.60
C MET A 44 9.42 6.00 -6.41
N GLY A 45 10.03 6.57 -5.35
CA GLY A 45 11.45 6.36 -5.05
C GLY A 45 12.43 7.15 -5.93
N VAL A 46 11.94 7.86 -6.97
CA VAL A 46 12.78 8.70 -7.85
C VAL A 46 12.74 10.16 -7.39
N GLY A 47 11.58 10.68 -7.01
CA GLY A 47 11.41 12.02 -6.47
C GLY A 47 10.58 12.96 -7.33
N ASP A 48 10.62 14.24 -6.97
CA ASP A 48 9.89 15.30 -7.67
C ASP A 48 10.42 15.53 -9.09
N GLY A 49 9.52 15.87 -10.01
CA GLY A 49 9.87 16.10 -11.42
C GLY A 49 8.68 15.98 -12.37
N GLU A 50 8.99 15.99 -13.67
CA GLU A 50 8.02 15.81 -14.76
C GLU A 50 8.09 14.38 -15.29
N TYR A 51 6.95 13.73 -15.43
CA TYR A 51 6.82 12.35 -15.85
C TYR A 51 5.75 12.20 -16.92
N ILE A 52 5.79 11.10 -17.67
CA ILE A 52 4.71 10.69 -18.57
C ILE A 52 4.06 9.45 -17.99
N PHE A 53 2.78 9.52 -17.69
CA PHE A 53 2.00 8.41 -17.15
C PHE A 53 0.68 8.26 -17.91
N GLY A 54 0.41 7.08 -18.45
CA GLY A 54 -0.79 6.82 -19.25
C GLY A 54 -0.95 7.74 -20.47
N GLY A 55 0.17 8.23 -21.04
CA GLY A 55 0.17 9.18 -22.16
C GLY A 55 -0.06 10.66 -21.76
N HIS A 56 -0.21 10.93 -20.46
CA HIS A 56 -0.39 12.29 -19.93
C HIS A 56 0.89 12.77 -19.24
N GLN A 57 1.13 14.08 -19.34
CA GLN A 57 2.17 14.75 -18.57
C GLN A 57 1.70 14.90 -17.12
N VAL A 58 2.52 14.44 -16.18
CA VAL A 58 2.28 14.48 -14.74
C VAL A 58 3.43 15.22 -14.07
N THR A 59 3.10 16.20 -13.24
CA THR A 59 4.06 16.90 -12.38
C THR A 59 4.01 16.29 -10.99
N VAL A 60 5.15 15.84 -10.47
CA VAL A 60 5.30 15.43 -9.06
C VAL A 60 5.96 16.55 -8.30
N LYS A 61 5.29 17.03 -7.26
CA LYS A 61 5.81 18.05 -6.36
C LYS A 61 5.47 17.69 -4.91
N GLU A 62 6.48 17.73 -4.05
CA GLU A 62 6.36 17.30 -2.64
C GLU A 62 5.76 15.89 -2.51
N GLY A 63 6.15 14.99 -3.46
CA GLY A 63 5.64 13.63 -3.51
C GLY A 63 4.18 13.48 -3.95
N ILE A 64 3.53 14.54 -4.43
CA ILE A 64 2.14 14.49 -4.92
C ILE A 64 2.12 14.63 -6.44
N ALA A 65 1.55 13.64 -7.10
CA ALA A 65 1.45 13.58 -8.56
C ALA A 65 0.15 14.23 -9.06
N ARG A 66 0.24 15.16 -10.00
CA ARG A 66 -0.92 15.85 -10.58
C ARG A 66 -0.82 16.02 -12.08
N LEU A 67 -1.96 15.96 -12.75
CA LEU A 67 -2.11 16.41 -14.13
C LEU A 67 -2.06 17.95 -14.21
N LYS A 68 -1.96 18.50 -15.42
CA LYS A 68 -1.92 19.96 -15.66
C LYS A 68 -3.14 20.70 -15.12
N ASP A 69 -4.29 20.05 -15.04
CA ASP A 69 -5.53 20.63 -14.52
C ASP A 69 -5.65 20.52 -12.98
N GLY A 70 -4.62 19.98 -12.32
CA GLY A 70 -4.57 19.80 -10.87
C GLY A 70 -5.17 18.48 -10.35
N THR A 71 -5.75 17.65 -11.23
CA THR A 71 -6.28 16.33 -10.85
C THR A 71 -5.15 15.42 -10.33
N LEU A 72 -5.41 14.67 -9.27
CA LEU A 72 -4.48 13.64 -8.78
C LEU A 72 -4.24 12.57 -9.85
N ALA A 73 -2.99 12.17 -10.03
CA ALA A 73 -2.57 11.23 -11.05
C ALA A 73 -1.76 10.10 -10.44
N SER A 74 -2.45 9.08 -9.92
CA SER A 74 -1.76 7.99 -9.23
C SER A 74 -1.05 8.45 -7.94
N SER A 75 -0.21 7.63 -7.33
CA SER A 75 0.53 8.00 -6.12
C SER A 75 2.04 7.84 -6.27
N THR A 76 2.77 8.27 -5.26
CA THR A 76 4.21 8.02 -5.09
C THR A 76 4.50 7.30 -3.78
N VAL A 77 3.45 6.88 -3.07
CA VAL A 77 3.58 6.25 -1.76
C VAL A 77 4.22 4.86 -1.87
N THR A 78 5.15 4.56 -0.98
CA THR A 78 5.70 3.22 -0.81
C THR A 78 4.84 2.40 0.18
N MET A 79 4.88 1.06 0.09
CA MET A 79 4.07 0.22 0.97
C MET A 79 4.42 0.38 2.46
N ASN A 80 5.71 0.51 2.79
CA ASN A 80 6.13 0.77 4.18
C ASN A 80 5.59 2.09 4.72
N LYS A 81 5.51 3.14 3.88
CA LYS A 81 4.88 4.41 4.23
C LYS A 81 3.36 4.27 4.40
N SER A 82 2.69 3.48 3.55
CA SER A 82 1.26 3.19 3.70
C SER A 82 0.97 2.43 5.01
N LEU A 83 1.84 1.49 5.41
CA LEU A 83 1.75 0.81 6.71
C LEU A 83 1.89 1.81 7.87
N LYS A 84 2.90 2.67 7.82
CA LYS A 84 3.11 3.73 8.82
C LYS A 84 1.89 4.63 8.96
N LEU A 85 1.38 5.15 7.84
CA LEU A 85 0.21 6.03 7.83
C LEU A 85 -1.05 5.31 8.31
N SER A 86 -1.25 4.03 7.95
CA SER A 86 -2.36 3.23 8.47
C SER A 86 -2.33 3.17 10.01
N ASN A 87 -1.15 2.93 10.59
CA ASN A 87 -0.98 2.90 12.04
C ASN A 87 -1.20 4.29 12.67
N GLU A 88 -0.67 5.36 12.07
CA GLU A 88 -0.88 6.74 12.51
C GLU A 88 -2.36 7.15 12.43
N PHE A 89 -3.11 6.61 11.46
CA PHE A 89 -4.55 6.82 11.33
C PHE A 89 -5.38 6.00 12.31
N GLY A 90 -4.73 5.18 13.17
CA GLY A 90 -5.37 4.41 14.23
C GLY A 90 -5.85 3.02 13.81
N ILE A 91 -5.34 2.48 12.71
CA ILE A 91 -5.50 1.07 12.35
C ILE A 91 -4.41 0.27 13.07
N HIS A 92 -4.79 -0.85 13.67
CA HIS A 92 -3.83 -1.72 14.35
C HIS A 92 -2.76 -2.21 13.37
N LEU A 93 -1.49 -2.23 13.80
CA LEU A 93 -0.38 -2.61 12.92
C LEU A 93 -0.55 -4.02 12.33
N GLN A 94 -1.08 -4.96 13.12
CA GLN A 94 -1.36 -6.31 12.63
C GLN A 94 -2.35 -6.31 11.47
N ASP A 95 -3.44 -5.53 11.57
CA ASP A 95 -4.43 -5.40 10.50
C ASP A 95 -3.80 -4.75 9.26
N ALA A 96 -2.98 -3.71 9.45
CA ALA A 96 -2.30 -3.05 8.34
C ALA A 96 -1.34 -4.01 7.60
N ILE A 97 -0.58 -4.82 8.33
CA ILE A 97 0.29 -5.86 7.76
C ILE A 97 -0.53 -6.92 7.02
N GLN A 98 -1.63 -7.37 7.61
CA GLN A 98 -2.54 -8.32 6.97
C GLN A 98 -3.08 -7.77 5.65
N MET A 99 -3.55 -6.51 5.64
CA MET A 99 -4.07 -5.83 4.45
C MET A 99 -3.00 -5.60 3.36
N ALA A 100 -1.73 -5.58 3.72
CA ALA A 100 -0.62 -5.41 2.78
C ALA A 100 -0.04 -6.74 2.26
N ALA A 101 -0.26 -7.86 2.95
CA ALA A 101 0.40 -9.12 2.65
C ALA A 101 -0.59 -10.29 2.45
N SER A 102 -1.15 -10.84 3.53
CA SER A 102 -1.96 -12.05 3.43
C SER A 102 -3.31 -11.83 2.76
N THR A 103 -3.98 -10.74 3.02
CA THR A 103 -5.29 -10.44 2.39
C THR A 103 -5.20 -10.34 0.86
N PRO A 104 -4.27 -9.58 0.25
CA PRO A 104 -4.14 -9.59 -1.21
C PRO A 104 -3.74 -10.96 -1.76
N ALA A 105 -2.87 -11.71 -1.07
CA ALA A 105 -2.51 -13.07 -1.49
C ALA A 105 -3.74 -14.00 -1.51
N ASP A 106 -4.56 -13.98 -0.46
CA ASP A 106 -5.77 -14.78 -0.37
C ASP A 106 -6.80 -14.42 -1.46
N ILE A 107 -7.01 -13.13 -1.72
CA ILE A 107 -7.93 -12.65 -2.76
C ILE A 107 -7.50 -13.10 -4.15
N LEU A 108 -6.19 -13.11 -4.42
CA LEU A 108 -5.61 -13.54 -5.69
C LEU A 108 -5.44 -15.07 -5.80
N GLY A 109 -5.76 -15.83 -4.73
CA GLY A 109 -5.55 -17.28 -4.70
C GLY A 109 -4.07 -17.69 -4.72
N MET A 110 -3.18 -16.80 -4.28
CA MET A 110 -1.74 -17.05 -4.19
C MET A 110 -1.43 -17.88 -2.94
N ASN A 111 -1.58 -19.18 -3.07
CA ASN A 111 -1.23 -20.12 -1.99
C ASN A 111 0.26 -20.04 -1.68
N HIS A 112 0.61 -20.14 -0.39
CA HIS A 112 1.99 -20.07 0.11
C HIS A 112 2.67 -18.69 0.02
N PHE A 113 1.90 -17.58 -0.11
CA PHE A 113 2.40 -16.22 -0.05
C PHE A 113 1.75 -15.42 1.09
N GLY A 114 2.40 -14.34 1.50
CA GLY A 114 1.87 -13.34 2.41
C GLY A 114 1.83 -13.74 3.89
N ARG A 115 2.47 -14.86 4.27
CA ARG A 115 2.57 -15.33 5.67
C ARG A 115 3.96 -15.86 5.98
N ILE A 116 4.36 -15.76 7.25
CA ILE A 116 5.59 -16.37 7.76
C ILE A 116 5.20 -17.74 8.37
N GLU A 117 5.13 -18.74 7.51
CA GLU A 117 4.76 -20.11 7.87
C GLU A 117 5.65 -21.12 7.13
N LYS A 118 5.80 -22.32 7.73
CA LYS A 118 6.57 -23.39 7.09
C LYS A 118 5.92 -23.79 5.76
N GLY A 119 6.71 -23.76 4.67
CA GLY A 119 6.26 -24.11 3.31
C GLY A 119 5.74 -22.89 2.53
N TYR A 120 5.79 -21.69 3.11
CA TYR A 120 5.52 -20.43 2.40
C TYR A 120 6.78 -19.90 1.76
N VAL A 121 6.60 -19.12 0.68
CA VAL A 121 7.69 -18.40 0.02
C VAL A 121 8.23 -17.35 0.97
N ALA A 122 9.55 -17.29 1.11
CA ALA A 122 10.21 -16.39 2.04
C ALA A 122 10.51 -15.01 1.40
N ASP A 123 9.46 -14.35 0.90
CA ASP A 123 9.49 -12.96 0.50
C ASP A 123 9.20 -12.10 1.73
N LEU A 124 10.26 -11.54 2.32
CA LEU A 124 10.18 -10.89 3.62
C LEU A 124 10.79 -9.49 3.57
N VAL A 125 10.25 -8.60 4.38
CA VAL A 125 10.82 -7.26 4.60
C VAL A 125 10.97 -7.04 6.09
N LEU A 126 12.17 -6.69 6.53
CA LEU A 126 12.44 -6.25 7.89
C LEU A 126 12.35 -4.73 7.95
N LEU A 127 11.48 -4.22 8.80
CA LEU A 127 11.31 -2.79 9.05
C LEU A 127 11.83 -2.43 10.45
N ASP A 128 12.38 -1.22 10.58
CA ASP A 128 12.65 -0.65 11.90
C ASP A 128 11.37 -0.09 12.55
N LYS A 129 11.51 0.47 13.76
CA LYS A 129 10.41 1.10 14.50
C LYS A 129 9.81 2.33 13.83
N ASN A 130 10.51 2.92 12.85
CA ASN A 130 10.07 4.07 12.07
C ASN A 130 9.47 3.67 10.72
N PHE A 131 9.35 2.37 10.47
CA PHE A 131 8.93 1.75 9.21
C PHE A 131 9.94 1.93 8.06
N GLU A 132 11.22 2.19 8.37
CA GLU A 132 12.27 2.18 7.36
C GLU A 132 12.70 0.74 7.04
N VAL A 133 12.92 0.44 5.77
CA VAL A 133 13.34 -0.89 5.32
C VAL A 133 14.80 -1.12 5.72
N LEU A 134 15.05 -2.16 6.51
CA LEU A 134 16.40 -2.58 6.90
C LEU A 134 16.94 -3.68 5.99
N THR A 135 16.11 -4.62 5.59
CA THR A 135 16.50 -5.75 4.76
C THR A 135 15.29 -6.31 4.04
N THR A 136 15.50 -6.78 2.82
CA THR A 136 14.52 -7.51 2.02
C THR A 136 15.06 -8.89 1.67
N TRP A 137 14.21 -9.91 1.71
CA TRP A 137 14.48 -11.25 1.19
C TRP A 137 13.50 -11.56 0.08
N ILE A 138 14.00 -12.18 -0.97
CA ILE A 138 13.21 -12.69 -2.09
C ILE A 138 13.55 -14.18 -2.19
N ASP A 139 12.56 -15.04 -2.06
CA ASP A 139 12.69 -16.50 -2.03
C ASP A 139 13.74 -16.97 -1.00
N GLY A 140 13.84 -16.26 0.14
CA GLY A 140 14.76 -16.53 1.23
C GLY A 140 16.17 -15.98 1.06
N GLU A 141 16.49 -15.34 -0.06
CA GLU A 141 17.80 -14.72 -0.30
C GLU A 141 17.75 -13.20 -0.05
N ILE A 142 18.82 -12.66 0.56
CA ILE A 142 18.92 -11.21 0.84
C ILE A 142 19.10 -10.47 -0.49
N TYR A 143 18.28 -9.45 -0.67
CA TYR A 143 18.28 -8.57 -1.84
C TYR A 143 18.87 -7.21 -1.50
#